data_6942c151a8843d3908518eabb10bfd9b
#
_entry.id   6942c151a8843d3908518eabb10bfd9b
#
_cell.length_a   1.000
_cell.length_b   1.000
_cell.length_c   1.000
_cell.angle_alpha   90.00
_cell.angle_beta   90.00
_cell.angle_gamma   90.00
#
_symmetry.space_group_name_H-M   'P 1'
#
loop_
_entity.id
_entity.type
_entity.pdbx_description
1 polymer ?
#
loop_
_entity_poly.entity_id
_entity_poly.type
_entity_poly.pdbx_seq_one_letter_code
_entity_poly.pdbx_strand_id
1 'polypeptide(L)'
;MIHSLYIVGFPSLYGGAGAELYHQIKVWRQMGMEMHLIPTQKNAYCAGLYPEMMNLGVTVHEGYDWEAIPAGAPVISFCNEEFLAALPKIRKRTRRTVFVNCMTWLFGREKEAMKRGDISLFLYQNSNVMGNVIPRLRALNPDPAIRFMTFRPYFDAADFPFIAGRSTDWFGAGHISRQDEDKFSKDTWHIYEHFASPVRKRGTFLGFDQRSEVKTGRPPDWVETFHDQKSLSQQEFYRRCHIVLQPTDTTENWPRVGFEAMASGSVLVVDRRGGWEQMVEHGKTGWM
;
A
#
# COMPACT_ATOMS: atom_id res chain seq x y z
N MET A 1 -6.04 26.04 9.93
CA MET A 1 -6.11 25.12 8.77
C MET A 1 -4.68 24.84 8.32
N ILE A 2 -4.31 23.61 7.93
CA ILE A 2 -2.99 23.31 7.36
C ILE A 2 -3.05 23.73 5.90
N HIS A 3 -2.24 24.72 5.49
CA HIS A 3 -2.21 25.19 4.10
C HIS A 3 -1.15 24.47 3.27
N SER A 4 -0.02 24.10 3.89
CA SER A 4 1.06 23.38 3.22
C SER A 4 1.48 22.15 4.02
N LEU A 5 1.87 21.05 3.34
CA LEU A 5 2.31 19.81 3.94
C LEU A 5 3.62 19.35 3.27
N TYR A 6 4.61 19.03 4.08
CA TYR A 6 5.91 18.53 3.64
C TYR A 6 5.93 17.01 3.76
N ILE A 7 6.16 16.33 2.65
CA ILE A 7 6.26 14.88 2.55
C ILE A 7 7.73 14.52 2.43
N VAL A 8 8.21 13.59 3.23
CA VAL A 8 9.58 13.09 3.14
C VAL A 8 9.54 11.62 2.74
N GLY A 9 10.19 11.26 1.64
CA GLY A 9 10.22 9.87 1.21
C GLY A 9 10.70 9.61 -0.19
N PHE A 10 10.65 8.35 -0.59
CA PHE A 10 10.87 7.89 -1.94
C PHE A 10 9.65 7.09 -2.40
N PRO A 11 8.66 7.73 -3.04
CA PRO A 11 7.51 7.03 -3.60
C PRO A 11 7.93 6.23 -4.84
N SER A 12 8.14 4.93 -4.64
CA SER A 12 8.51 4.01 -5.72
C SER A 12 7.31 3.71 -6.63
N LEU A 13 7.58 3.33 -7.89
CA LEU A 13 6.56 2.82 -8.82
C LEU A 13 5.91 1.53 -8.32
N TYR A 14 6.66 0.74 -7.56
CA TYR A 14 6.23 -0.58 -7.09
C TYR A 14 6.11 -0.56 -5.56
N GLY A 15 4.95 -0.95 -5.08
CA GLY A 15 4.70 -1.09 -3.65
C GLY A 15 3.53 -0.25 -3.14
N GLY A 16 2.79 -0.83 -2.21
CA GLY A 16 1.54 -0.26 -1.69
C GLY A 16 1.70 1.12 -1.06
N ALA A 17 2.79 1.37 -0.34
CA ALA A 17 3.02 2.65 0.34
C ALA A 17 3.22 3.83 -0.64
N GLY A 18 3.91 3.61 -1.78
CA GLY A 18 4.08 4.63 -2.83
C GLY A 18 2.76 4.95 -3.52
N ALA A 19 2.03 3.93 -3.94
CA ALA A 19 0.70 4.07 -4.55
C ALA A 19 -0.29 4.74 -3.59
N GLU A 20 -0.26 4.38 -2.30
CA GLU A 20 -1.09 4.99 -1.27
C GLU A 20 -0.80 6.48 -1.11
N LEU A 21 0.47 6.85 -1.01
CA LEU A 21 0.86 8.26 -0.94
C LEU A 21 0.39 9.03 -2.19
N TYR A 22 0.52 8.47 -3.37
CA TYR A 22 0.03 9.08 -4.61
C TYR A 22 -1.48 9.38 -4.57
N HIS A 23 -2.31 8.40 -4.21
CA HIS A 23 -3.76 8.60 -4.06
C HIS A 23 -4.08 9.62 -2.95
N GLN A 24 -3.32 9.59 -1.86
CA GLN A 24 -3.51 10.52 -0.76
C GLN A 24 -3.18 11.96 -1.18
N ILE A 25 -2.15 12.17 -1.99
CA ILE A 25 -1.81 13.47 -2.57
C ILE A 25 -2.95 13.98 -3.46
N LYS A 26 -3.58 13.14 -4.27
CA LYS A 26 -4.73 13.54 -5.09
C LYS A 26 -5.82 14.19 -4.25
N VAL A 27 -6.25 13.55 -3.16
CA VAL A 27 -7.29 14.11 -2.30
C VAL A 27 -6.83 15.36 -1.54
N TRP A 28 -5.61 15.42 -1.06
CA TRP A 28 -5.09 16.61 -0.38
C TRP A 28 -5.01 17.82 -1.34
N ARG A 29 -4.63 17.60 -2.60
CA ARG A 29 -4.66 18.64 -3.63
C ARG A 29 -6.09 19.11 -3.91
N GLN A 30 -7.05 18.19 -4.00
CA GLN A 30 -8.48 18.54 -4.15
C GLN A 30 -9.00 19.36 -2.96
N MET A 31 -8.47 19.15 -1.75
CA MET A 31 -8.76 19.96 -0.56
C MET A 31 -8.05 21.33 -0.56
N GLY A 32 -7.31 21.66 -1.61
CA GLY A 32 -6.59 22.94 -1.74
C GLY A 32 -5.29 23.02 -0.95
N MET A 33 -4.72 21.88 -0.51
CA MET A 33 -3.44 21.87 0.20
C MET A 33 -2.27 22.07 -0.77
N GLU A 34 -1.33 22.89 -0.38
CA GLU A 34 -0.03 23.01 -1.01
C GLU A 34 0.86 21.85 -0.55
N MET A 35 1.46 21.13 -1.52
CA MET A 35 2.21 19.91 -1.25
C MET A 35 3.66 20.06 -1.66
N HIS A 36 4.56 19.69 -0.75
CA HIS A 36 6.00 19.69 -0.96
C HIS A 36 6.54 18.29 -0.72
N LEU A 37 7.41 17.80 -1.60
CA LEU A 37 8.07 16.50 -1.47
C LEU A 37 9.57 16.69 -1.38
N ILE A 38 10.18 16.17 -0.32
CA ILE A 38 11.61 16.09 -0.13
C ILE A 38 12.05 14.64 -0.31
N PRO A 39 12.68 14.31 -1.46
CA PRO A 39 13.13 12.96 -1.73
C PRO A 39 14.18 12.47 -0.73
N THR A 40 14.09 11.20 -0.33
CA THR A 40 15.17 10.51 0.39
C THR A 40 16.15 9.82 -0.58
N GLN A 41 16.33 10.41 -1.76
CA GLN A 41 17.21 9.98 -2.82
C GLN A 41 17.73 11.20 -3.57
N LYS A 42 18.99 11.19 -3.97
CA LYS A 42 19.55 12.23 -4.84
C LYS A 42 19.10 12.02 -6.29
N ASN A 43 18.93 13.11 -7.03
CA ASN A 43 18.56 13.10 -8.47
C ASN A 43 17.27 12.30 -8.75
N ALA A 44 16.27 12.49 -7.93
CA ALA A 44 15.04 11.67 -7.96
C ALA A 44 13.97 12.13 -8.98
N TYR A 45 14.16 13.27 -9.64
CA TYR A 45 13.12 13.93 -10.47
C TYR A 45 12.52 13.09 -11.60
N CYS A 46 13.26 12.11 -12.10
CA CYS A 46 12.83 11.23 -13.18
C CYS A 46 12.55 9.80 -12.70
N ALA A 47 12.52 9.56 -11.41
CA ALA A 47 12.40 8.22 -10.84
C ALA A 47 11.13 8.05 -10.02
N GLY A 48 10.68 6.82 -9.86
CA GLY A 48 9.51 6.50 -9.06
C GLY A 48 8.25 7.16 -9.58
N LEU A 49 7.42 7.68 -8.68
CA LEU A 49 6.18 8.41 -8.96
C LEU A 49 6.37 9.95 -8.95
N TYR A 50 7.60 10.46 -8.96
CA TYR A 50 7.83 11.90 -8.91
C TYR A 50 7.25 12.67 -10.10
N PRO A 51 7.37 12.21 -11.36
CA PRO A 51 6.75 12.88 -12.50
C PRO A 51 5.23 13.00 -12.34
N GLU A 52 4.56 11.94 -11.91
CA GLU A 52 3.11 11.92 -11.68
C GLU A 52 2.71 12.86 -10.54
N MET A 53 3.51 12.92 -9.48
CA MET A 53 3.28 13.86 -8.37
C MET A 53 3.46 15.31 -8.79
N MET A 54 4.48 15.60 -9.59
CA MET A 54 4.68 16.94 -10.17
C MET A 54 3.50 17.34 -11.06
N ASN A 55 2.94 16.42 -11.86
CA ASN A 55 1.73 16.66 -12.66
C ASN A 55 0.50 16.95 -11.78
N LEU A 56 0.46 16.47 -10.54
CA LEU A 56 -0.55 16.84 -9.55
C LEU A 56 -0.27 18.20 -8.87
N GLY A 57 0.78 18.91 -9.27
CA GLY A 57 1.17 20.19 -8.70
C GLY A 57 1.89 20.09 -7.35
N VAL A 58 2.59 18.97 -7.10
CA VAL A 58 3.49 18.85 -5.94
C VAL A 58 4.82 19.52 -6.27
N THR A 59 5.31 20.37 -5.38
CA THR A 59 6.67 20.94 -5.47
C THR A 59 7.67 19.89 -4.98
N VAL A 60 8.52 19.40 -5.88
CA VAL A 60 9.59 18.45 -5.54
C VAL A 60 10.88 19.22 -5.28
N HIS A 61 11.43 19.05 -4.09
CA HIS A 61 12.70 19.66 -3.65
C HIS A 61 13.89 18.77 -3.99
N GLU A 62 15.10 19.30 -3.76
CA GLU A 62 16.32 18.50 -3.82
C GLU A 62 16.29 17.36 -2.79
N GLY A 63 16.96 16.24 -3.13
CA GLY A 63 17.03 15.11 -2.22
C GLY A 63 17.75 15.47 -0.92
N TYR A 64 17.13 15.11 0.21
CA TYR A 64 17.64 15.41 1.56
C TYR A 64 17.73 16.90 1.92
N ASP A 65 17.01 17.77 1.22
CA ASP A 65 16.97 19.21 1.53
C ASP A 65 16.04 19.48 2.72
N TRP A 66 16.57 19.31 3.94
CA TRP A 66 15.82 19.58 5.17
C TRP A 66 15.60 21.08 5.42
N GLU A 67 16.39 21.95 4.80
CA GLU A 67 16.26 23.40 4.93
C GLU A 67 15.03 23.94 4.19
N ALA A 68 14.52 23.21 3.19
CA ALA A 68 13.27 23.52 2.52
C ALA A 68 12.06 23.44 3.46
N ILE A 69 12.17 22.79 4.64
CA ILE A 69 11.09 22.72 5.62
C ILE A 69 11.01 24.02 6.42
N PRO A 70 9.93 24.82 6.30
CA PRO A 70 9.76 26.00 7.11
C PRO A 70 9.64 25.68 8.60
N ALA A 71 10.02 26.61 9.44
CA ALA A 71 9.89 26.44 10.88
C ALA A 71 8.44 26.15 11.29
N GLY A 72 8.23 25.05 12.01
CA GLY A 72 6.91 24.63 12.48
C GLY A 72 5.99 24.00 11.43
N ALA A 73 6.42 23.83 10.17
CA ALA A 73 5.60 23.18 9.15
C ALA A 73 5.33 21.70 9.49
N PRO A 74 4.14 21.14 9.15
CA PRO A 74 3.87 19.73 9.33
C PRO A 74 4.65 18.90 8.31
N VAL A 75 5.26 17.81 8.80
CA VAL A 75 6.02 16.87 7.99
C VAL A 75 5.45 15.47 8.18
N ILE A 76 5.21 14.76 7.07
CA ILE A 76 4.69 13.40 7.05
C ILE A 76 5.60 12.48 6.22
N SER A 77 5.66 11.21 6.61
CA SER A 77 6.34 10.18 5.85
C SER A 77 5.61 8.84 5.92
N PHE A 78 5.66 8.08 4.82
CA PHE A 78 5.02 6.77 4.67
C PHE A 78 6.10 5.69 4.62
N CYS A 79 6.18 4.84 5.64
CA CYS A 79 7.05 3.66 5.71
C CYS A 79 8.50 3.92 5.26
N ASN A 80 9.07 5.09 5.54
CA ASN A 80 10.39 5.47 5.06
C ASN A 80 11.41 5.49 6.21
N GLU A 81 12.37 4.57 6.19
CA GLU A 81 13.42 4.48 7.21
C GLU A 81 14.43 5.63 7.15
N GLU A 82 14.65 6.23 5.97
CA GLU A 82 15.53 7.38 5.84
C GLU A 82 14.92 8.63 6.51
N PHE A 83 13.60 8.79 6.44
CA PHE A 83 12.91 9.81 7.24
C PHE A 83 13.15 9.60 8.73
N LEU A 84 12.99 8.36 9.22
CA LEU A 84 13.21 8.03 10.63
C LEU A 84 14.66 8.31 11.06
N ALA A 85 15.63 8.05 10.18
CA ALA A 85 17.04 8.39 10.39
C ALA A 85 17.28 9.91 10.40
N ALA A 86 16.56 10.65 9.56
CA ALA A 86 16.71 12.10 9.43
C ALA A 86 15.97 12.91 10.50
N LEU A 87 15.12 12.30 11.32
CA LEU A 87 14.33 13.00 12.35
C LEU A 87 15.13 13.96 13.22
N PRO A 88 16.35 13.64 13.71
CA PRO A 88 17.14 14.59 14.49
C PRO A 88 17.46 15.90 13.75
N LYS A 89 17.55 15.87 12.41
CA LYS A 89 17.75 17.07 11.56
C LYS A 89 16.42 17.78 11.33
N ILE A 90 15.37 17.05 10.96
CA ILE A 90 14.02 17.57 10.73
C ILE A 90 13.47 18.26 11.98
N ARG A 91 13.74 17.70 13.15
CA ARG A 91 13.29 18.23 14.45
C ARG A 91 13.90 19.61 14.80
N LYS A 92 15.01 20.00 14.17
CA LYS A 92 15.53 21.37 14.27
C LYS A 92 14.62 22.39 13.60
N ARG A 93 13.84 21.96 12.60
CA ARG A 93 12.91 22.79 11.84
C ARG A 93 11.49 22.74 12.43
N THR A 94 10.99 21.54 12.77
CA THR A 94 9.62 21.37 13.21
C THR A 94 9.47 20.25 14.25
N ARG A 95 8.50 20.40 15.15
CA ARG A 95 8.04 19.35 16.05
C ARG A 95 6.80 18.62 15.54
N ARG A 96 6.21 19.06 14.41
CA ARG A 96 4.99 18.49 13.83
C ARG A 96 5.34 17.36 12.85
N THR A 97 5.86 16.27 13.38
CA THR A 97 6.33 15.09 12.63
C THR A 97 5.31 13.97 12.70
N VAL A 98 4.93 13.43 11.55
CA VAL A 98 3.95 12.37 11.39
C VAL A 98 4.59 11.19 10.68
N PHE A 99 4.41 9.98 11.20
CA PHE A 99 4.88 8.75 10.57
C PHE A 99 3.70 7.81 10.33
N VAL A 100 3.51 7.40 9.07
CA VAL A 100 2.53 6.41 8.66
C VAL A 100 3.24 5.06 8.53
N ASN A 101 2.89 4.12 9.39
CA ASN A 101 3.37 2.76 9.29
C ASN A 101 2.35 1.90 8.52
N CYS A 102 2.71 1.50 7.29
CA CYS A 102 1.90 0.65 6.42
C CYS A 102 2.20 -0.84 6.60
N MET A 103 3.00 -1.22 7.60
CA MET A 103 3.42 -2.60 7.85
C MET A 103 2.67 -3.21 9.05
N THR A 104 2.76 -4.51 9.18
CA THR A 104 2.24 -5.25 10.36
C THR A 104 3.25 -5.32 11.50
N TRP A 105 4.44 -4.74 11.31
CA TRP A 105 5.54 -4.73 12.29
C TRP A 105 6.09 -3.34 12.53
N LEU A 106 6.89 -3.19 13.59
CA LEU A 106 7.61 -1.97 13.93
C LEU A 106 9.03 -1.97 13.34
N PHE A 107 9.39 -0.88 12.68
CA PHE A 107 10.78 -0.65 12.28
C PHE A 107 11.69 -0.45 13.50
N GLY A 108 12.95 -0.86 13.39
CA GLY A 108 13.95 -0.58 14.43
C GLY A 108 14.10 0.91 14.71
N ARG A 109 14.24 1.71 13.64
CA ARG A 109 14.35 3.18 13.70
C ARG A 109 13.06 3.85 14.23
N GLU A 110 11.90 3.28 14.01
CA GLU A 110 10.63 3.75 14.57
C GLU A 110 10.62 3.64 16.10
N LYS A 111 11.11 2.54 16.63
CA LYS A 111 11.28 2.35 18.08
C LYS A 111 12.25 3.37 18.69
N GLU A 112 13.37 3.61 18.02
CA GLU A 112 14.35 4.61 18.45
C GLU A 112 13.78 6.04 18.38
N ALA A 113 13.02 6.36 17.33
CA ALA A 113 12.33 7.65 17.20
C ALA A 113 11.28 7.84 18.31
N MET A 114 10.56 6.78 18.69
CA MET A 114 9.62 6.79 19.81
C MET A 114 10.34 7.06 21.13
N LYS A 115 11.45 6.35 21.41
CA LYS A 115 12.25 6.58 22.64
C LYS A 115 12.67 8.04 22.80
N ARG A 116 13.08 8.70 21.70
CA ARG A 116 13.52 10.10 21.69
C ARG A 116 12.36 11.11 21.69
N GLY A 117 11.12 10.67 21.44
CA GLY A 117 9.99 11.58 21.24
C GLY A 117 10.08 12.40 19.96
N ASP A 118 10.70 11.86 18.91
CA ASP A 118 10.93 12.57 17.65
C ASP A 118 9.70 12.60 16.74
N ILE A 119 8.70 11.75 16.98
CA ILE A 119 7.44 11.69 16.22
C ILE A 119 6.30 12.15 17.12
N SER A 120 5.54 13.14 16.65
CA SER A 120 4.40 13.68 17.37
C SER A 120 3.11 12.90 17.14
N LEU A 121 2.99 12.23 15.98
CA LEU A 121 1.82 11.46 15.60
C LEU A 121 2.22 10.21 14.80
N PHE A 122 1.83 9.06 15.31
CA PHE A 122 1.91 7.79 14.59
C PHE A 122 0.56 7.43 13.98
N LEU A 123 0.58 7.07 12.71
CA LEU A 123 -0.60 6.66 11.96
C LEU A 123 -0.46 5.20 11.54
N TYR A 124 -1.50 4.41 11.77
CA TYR A 124 -1.59 3.00 11.37
C TYR A 124 -2.85 2.79 10.54
N GLN A 125 -2.76 2.01 9.48
CA GLN A 125 -3.89 1.76 8.58
C GLN A 125 -4.93 0.83 9.22
N ASN A 126 -4.48 -0.10 10.04
CA ASN A 126 -5.25 -1.18 10.63
C ASN A 126 -5.34 -1.01 12.15
N SER A 127 -6.56 -0.99 12.70
CA SER A 127 -6.77 -0.83 14.14
C SER A 127 -6.24 -2.02 14.97
N ASN A 128 -6.24 -3.24 14.42
CA ASN A 128 -5.70 -4.42 15.11
C ASN A 128 -4.16 -4.32 15.21
N VAL A 129 -3.49 -3.90 14.11
CA VAL A 129 -2.05 -3.62 14.13
C VAL A 129 -1.75 -2.50 15.12
N MET A 130 -2.51 -1.41 15.08
CA MET A 130 -2.35 -0.30 16.02
C MET A 130 -2.50 -0.76 17.47
N GLY A 131 -3.53 -1.56 17.79
CA GLY A 131 -3.75 -2.12 19.13
C GLY A 131 -2.58 -2.98 19.63
N ASN A 132 -1.94 -3.73 18.74
CA ASN A 132 -0.80 -4.57 19.06
C ASN A 132 0.51 -3.81 19.26
N VAL A 133 0.70 -2.68 18.55
CA VAL A 133 1.97 -1.93 18.59
C VAL A 133 2.00 -0.82 19.64
N ILE A 134 0.85 -0.19 19.96
CA ILE A 134 0.78 0.91 20.93
C ILE A 134 1.36 0.53 22.32
N PRO A 135 1.00 -0.59 22.94
CA PRO A 135 1.58 -0.96 24.25
C PRO A 135 3.10 -1.07 24.20
N ARG A 136 3.63 -1.61 23.11
CA ARG A 136 5.08 -1.78 22.90
C ARG A 136 5.79 -0.44 22.73
N LEU A 137 5.18 0.50 22.03
CA LEU A 137 5.74 1.86 21.84
C LEU A 137 5.60 2.68 23.14
N ARG A 138 4.46 2.61 23.82
CA ARG A 138 4.24 3.30 25.10
C ARG A 138 5.20 2.83 26.20
N ALA A 139 5.62 1.56 26.18
CA ALA A 139 6.66 1.04 27.06
C ALA A 139 8.04 1.68 26.81
N LEU A 140 8.30 2.18 25.59
CA LEU A 140 9.55 2.88 25.25
C LEU A 140 9.50 4.37 25.63
N ASN A 141 8.33 4.99 25.51
CA ASN A 141 8.11 6.40 25.88
C ASN A 141 6.63 6.61 26.23
N PRO A 142 6.29 6.87 27.51
CA PRO A 142 4.91 7.05 27.96
C PRO A 142 4.35 8.47 27.74
N ASP A 143 5.12 9.39 27.12
CA ASP A 143 4.71 10.78 26.92
C ASP A 143 3.33 10.88 26.24
N PRO A 144 2.29 11.41 26.92
CA PRO A 144 0.94 11.52 26.36
C PRO A 144 0.84 12.49 25.18
N ALA A 145 1.81 13.39 25.00
CA ALA A 145 1.87 14.30 23.85
C ALA A 145 2.10 13.55 22.52
N ILE A 146 2.68 12.35 22.56
CA ILE A 146 2.82 11.47 21.40
C ILE A 146 1.46 10.81 21.12
N ARG A 147 0.91 11.06 19.94
CA ARG A 147 -0.43 10.58 19.56
C ARG A 147 -0.37 9.38 18.64
N PHE A 148 -1.42 8.56 18.69
CA PHE A 148 -1.63 7.40 17.81
C PHE A 148 -3.04 7.47 17.24
N MET A 149 -3.18 7.25 15.93
CA MET A 149 -4.48 7.26 15.27
C MET A 149 -4.52 6.21 14.15
N THR A 150 -5.70 5.68 13.87
CA THR A 150 -5.93 4.95 12.63
C THR A 150 -6.01 5.94 11.47
N PHE A 151 -5.40 5.56 10.36
CA PHE A 151 -5.40 6.32 9.11
C PHE A 151 -5.77 5.39 7.98
N ARG A 152 -6.98 5.47 7.52
CA ARG A 152 -7.42 4.73 6.33
C ARG A 152 -7.08 5.56 5.10
N PRO A 153 -6.19 5.05 4.23
CA PRO A 153 -5.76 5.82 3.08
C PRO A 153 -6.89 6.00 2.06
N TYR A 154 -6.85 7.12 1.39
CA TYR A 154 -7.74 7.40 0.29
C TYR A 154 -7.46 6.45 -0.89
N PHE A 155 -8.53 6.00 -1.53
CA PHE A 155 -8.50 5.24 -2.76
C PHE A 155 -9.34 5.97 -3.82
N ASP A 156 -8.73 6.29 -4.96
CA ASP A 156 -9.45 6.88 -6.07
C ASP A 156 -9.99 5.77 -7.00
N ALA A 157 -11.28 5.53 -6.91
CA ALA A 157 -11.93 4.50 -7.72
C ALA A 157 -11.96 4.85 -9.22
N ALA A 158 -11.76 6.11 -9.59
CA ALA A 158 -11.70 6.52 -11.00
C ALA A 158 -10.49 5.93 -11.74
N ASP A 159 -9.41 5.61 -11.02
CA ASP A 159 -8.24 4.95 -11.61
C ASP A 159 -8.52 3.46 -11.95
N PHE A 160 -9.61 2.89 -11.44
CA PHE A 160 -10.02 1.49 -11.66
C PHE A 160 -11.49 1.41 -12.08
N PRO A 161 -11.82 1.82 -13.32
CA PRO A 161 -13.19 1.87 -13.79
C PRO A 161 -13.85 0.49 -13.81
N PHE A 162 -15.14 0.46 -13.49
CA PHE A 162 -15.93 -0.77 -13.50
C PHE A 162 -15.95 -1.40 -14.90
N ILE A 163 -15.69 -2.70 -14.96
CA ILE A 163 -15.64 -3.48 -16.20
C ILE A 163 -16.91 -4.30 -16.34
N ALA A 164 -17.87 -3.80 -17.13
CA ALA A 164 -19.18 -4.44 -17.32
C ALA A 164 -19.16 -5.67 -18.26
N GLY A 165 -18.29 -5.67 -19.26
CA GLY A 165 -18.29 -6.65 -20.35
C GLY A 165 -17.22 -7.74 -20.20
N ARG A 166 -17.22 -8.52 -19.11
CA ARG A 166 -16.36 -9.71 -19.03
C ARG A 166 -16.90 -10.84 -19.87
N SER A 167 -15.99 -11.73 -20.35
CA SER A 167 -16.37 -12.90 -21.14
C SER A 167 -17.33 -13.81 -20.35
N THR A 168 -18.31 -14.37 -21.06
CA THR A 168 -19.21 -15.41 -20.54
C THR A 168 -18.81 -16.83 -20.94
N ASP A 169 -17.82 -16.96 -21.86
CA ASP A 169 -17.35 -18.24 -22.38
C ASP A 169 -16.38 -18.94 -21.43
N TRP A 170 -15.85 -18.20 -20.50
CA TRP A 170 -14.91 -18.71 -19.48
C TRP A 170 -15.05 -17.91 -18.17
N PHE A 171 -14.68 -18.56 -17.08
CA PHE A 171 -14.64 -17.94 -15.76
C PHE A 171 -13.21 -17.63 -15.36
N GLY A 172 -12.89 -16.33 -15.23
CA GLY A 172 -11.57 -15.86 -14.88
C GLY A 172 -11.35 -15.75 -13.38
N ALA A 173 -10.28 -16.38 -12.89
CA ALA A 173 -9.82 -16.24 -11.52
C ALA A 173 -8.39 -15.65 -11.52
N GLY A 174 -8.15 -14.62 -10.71
CA GLY A 174 -6.86 -13.93 -10.70
C GLY A 174 -6.23 -13.77 -9.33
N HIS A 175 -4.91 -13.66 -9.34
CA HIS A 175 -4.10 -13.21 -8.21
C HIS A 175 -3.17 -12.09 -8.69
N ILE A 176 -3.08 -11.00 -7.95
CA ILE A 176 -2.20 -9.88 -8.26
C ILE A 176 -1.42 -9.46 -7.02
N SER A 177 -0.10 -9.38 -7.15
CA SER A 177 0.80 -8.93 -6.10
C SER A 177 2.08 -8.34 -6.70
N ARG A 178 2.94 -7.80 -5.84
CA ARG A 178 4.35 -7.64 -6.22
C ARG A 178 5.04 -9.01 -6.25
N GLN A 179 6.20 -9.07 -6.90
CA GLN A 179 7.08 -10.25 -6.96
C GLN A 179 7.68 -10.54 -5.57
N ASP A 180 6.94 -11.31 -4.78
CA ASP A 180 7.29 -11.61 -3.40
C ASP A 180 6.63 -12.94 -3.03
N GLU A 181 7.42 -13.97 -2.75
CA GLU A 181 6.91 -15.30 -2.40
C GLU A 181 5.96 -15.29 -1.18
N ASP A 182 6.12 -14.32 -0.28
CA ASP A 182 5.24 -14.16 0.87
C ASP A 182 3.81 -13.74 0.50
N LYS A 183 3.59 -13.30 -0.74
CA LYS A 183 2.27 -12.96 -1.27
C LYS A 183 1.47 -14.16 -1.77
N PHE A 184 2.05 -15.35 -1.74
CA PHE A 184 1.41 -16.59 -2.17
C PHE A 184 1.35 -17.58 -1.01
N SER A 185 0.21 -18.27 -0.87
CA SER A 185 0.11 -19.44 -0.01
C SER A 185 0.73 -20.65 -0.69
N LYS A 186 1.35 -21.53 0.08
CA LYS A 186 1.77 -22.86 -0.42
C LYS A 186 0.59 -23.67 -0.98
N ASP A 187 -0.63 -23.41 -0.51
CA ASP A 187 -1.86 -24.08 -0.92
C ASP A 187 -2.57 -23.36 -2.10
N THR A 188 -1.89 -22.41 -2.76
CA THR A 188 -2.47 -21.58 -3.83
C THR A 188 -3.17 -22.42 -4.89
N TRP A 189 -2.50 -23.44 -5.46
CA TRP A 189 -3.08 -24.25 -6.54
C TRP A 189 -4.22 -25.13 -6.04
N HIS A 190 -4.12 -25.68 -4.84
CA HIS A 190 -5.20 -26.42 -4.21
C HIS A 190 -6.48 -25.55 -4.10
N ILE A 191 -6.34 -24.32 -3.64
CA ILE A 191 -7.46 -23.37 -3.55
C ILE A 191 -8.05 -23.05 -4.92
N TYR A 192 -7.20 -22.79 -5.93
CA TYR A 192 -7.64 -22.45 -7.28
C TYR A 192 -8.27 -23.63 -8.03
N GLU A 193 -7.86 -24.85 -7.76
CA GLU A 193 -8.45 -26.05 -8.36
C GLU A 193 -9.84 -26.36 -7.81
N HIS A 194 -10.09 -26.04 -6.54
CA HIS A 194 -11.33 -26.42 -5.85
C HIS A 194 -12.50 -25.46 -6.01
N PHE A 195 -12.32 -24.26 -6.57
CA PHE A 195 -13.50 -23.47 -6.86
C PHE A 195 -14.28 -24.01 -8.05
N ALA A 196 -15.61 -24.09 -7.89
CA ALA A 196 -16.50 -24.59 -8.93
C ALA A 196 -16.75 -23.52 -10.00
N SER A 197 -16.84 -23.95 -11.25
CA SER A 197 -17.26 -23.07 -12.36
C SER A 197 -18.13 -23.87 -13.34
N PRO A 198 -19.27 -23.30 -13.79
CA PRO A 198 -20.11 -23.95 -14.81
C PRO A 198 -19.52 -23.89 -16.22
N VAL A 199 -18.47 -23.08 -16.42
CA VAL A 199 -17.80 -22.90 -17.69
C VAL A 199 -16.28 -23.12 -17.53
N ARG A 200 -15.54 -23.14 -18.64
CA ARG A 200 -14.08 -23.29 -18.63
C ARG A 200 -13.41 -22.26 -17.72
N LYS A 201 -12.53 -22.71 -16.84
CA LYS A 201 -11.72 -21.83 -15.98
C LYS A 201 -10.52 -21.24 -16.74
N ARG A 202 -10.15 -20.02 -16.41
CA ARG A 202 -8.94 -19.33 -16.86
C ARG A 202 -8.31 -18.60 -15.69
N GLY A 203 -7.07 -18.94 -15.36
CA GLY A 203 -6.31 -18.29 -14.29
C GLY A 203 -5.39 -17.19 -14.84
N THR A 204 -5.26 -16.08 -14.12
CA THR A 204 -4.31 -14.99 -14.44
C THR A 204 -3.57 -14.59 -13.19
N PHE A 205 -2.26 -14.76 -13.18
CA PHE A 205 -1.41 -14.41 -12.04
C PHE A 205 -0.43 -13.31 -12.46
N LEU A 206 -0.49 -12.16 -11.79
CA LEU A 206 0.40 -11.02 -12.01
C LEU A 206 1.29 -10.80 -10.79
N GLY A 207 2.61 -10.73 -11.01
CA GLY A 207 3.63 -10.69 -9.97
C GLY A 207 4.16 -12.07 -9.57
N PHE A 208 3.93 -13.09 -10.40
CA PHE A 208 4.41 -14.46 -10.18
C PHE A 208 5.82 -14.63 -10.75
N ASP A 209 6.74 -15.12 -9.94
CA ASP A 209 8.13 -15.35 -10.32
C ASP A 209 8.60 -16.77 -9.93
N GLN A 210 9.87 -17.08 -10.24
CA GLN A 210 10.45 -18.38 -9.93
C GLN A 210 10.42 -18.73 -8.42
N ARG A 211 10.54 -17.73 -7.52
CA ARG A 211 10.47 -17.96 -6.06
C ARG A 211 9.06 -18.36 -5.66
N SER A 212 8.07 -17.70 -6.26
CA SER A 212 6.65 -18.04 -6.08
C SER A 212 6.36 -19.46 -6.56
N GLU A 213 6.92 -19.87 -7.71
CA GLU A 213 6.79 -21.24 -8.23
C GLU A 213 7.47 -22.28 -7.34
N VAL A 214 8.64 -21.98 -6.79
CA VAL A 214 9.32 -22.86 -5.81
C VAL A 214 8.44 -23.11 -4.59
N LYS A 215 7.74 -22.07 -4.11
CA LYS A 215 6.87 -22.17 -2.94
C LYS A 215 5.55 -22.88 -3.22
N THR A 216 4.90 -22.59 -4.35
CA THR A 216 3.53 -23.04 -4.65
C THR A 216 3.48 -24.29 -5.50
N GLY A 217 4.59 -24.66 -6.16
CA GLY A 217 4.64 -25.63 -7.23
C GLY A 217 4.29 -25.03 -8.59
N ARG A 218 4.36 -25.88 -9.62
CA ARG A 218 4.08 -25.52 -11.01
C ARG A 218 2.60 -25.10 -11.16
N PRO A 219 2.33 -23.96 -11.84
CA PRO A 219 0.97 -23.58 -12.18
C PRO A 219 0.22 -24.64 -13.00
N PRO A 220 -1.09 -24.83 -12.76
CA PRO A 220 -1.93 -25.66 -13.63
C PRO A 220 -1.96 -25.13 -15.07
N ASP A 221 -2.19 -25.99 -16.06
CA ASP A 221 -2.16 -25.63 -17.48
C ASP A 221 -3.20 -24.57 -17.90
N TRP A 222 -4.25 -24.34 -17.10
CA TRP A 222 -5.26 -23.31 -17.33
C TRP A 222 -4.91 -21.95 -16.72
N VAL A 223 -3.72 -21.82 -16.10
CA VAL A 223 -3.23 -20.61 -15.46
C VAL A 223 -2.12 -19.97 -16.28
N GLU A 224 -2.27 -18.70 -16.63
CA GLU A 224 -1.23 -17.86 -17.23
C GLU A 224 -0.55 -17.03 -16.13
N THR A 225 0.77 -17.01 -16.11
CA THR A 225 1.56 -16.22 -15.14
C THR A 225 2.29 -15.08 -15.84
N PHE A 226 2.30 -13.94 -15.18
CA PHE A 226 2.95 -12.71 -15.64
C PHE A 226 3.86 -12.18 -14.55
N HIS A 227 5.07 -11.81 -14.94
CA HIS A 227 6.11 -11.41 -14.01
C HIS A 227 5.82 -10.03 -13.41
N ASP A 228 5.44 -9.05 -14.24
CA ASP A 228 5.24 -7.66 -13.84
C ASP A 228 4.19 -6.95 -14.70
N GLN A 229 3.94 -5.68 -14.37
CA GLN A 229 2.97 -4.83 -15.09
C GLN A 229 3.43 -4.44 -16.51
N LYS A 230 4.67 -4.70 -16.91
CA LYS A 230 5.11 -4.53 -18.30
C LYS A 230 4.66 -5.70 -19.15
N SER A 231 4.56 -6.89 -18.58
CA SER A 231 4.06 -8.09 -19.26
C SER A 231 2.54 -8.17 -19.30
N LEU A 232 1.85 -7.62 -18.29
CA LEU A 232 0.39 -7.48 -18.25
C LEU A 232 0.02 -6.25 -17.43
N SER A 233 -0.74 -5.31 -18.00
CA SER A 233 -1.22 -4.15 -17.25
C SER A 233 -2.26 -4.55 -16.20
N GLN A 234 -2.37 -3.76 -15.12
CA GLN A 234 -3.41 -3.97 -14.10
C GLN A 234 -4.82 -3.93 -14.68
N GLN A 235 -5.10 -3.03 -15.61
CA GLN A 235 -6.41 -2.92 -16.26
C GLN A 235 -6.75 -4.20 -17.02
N GLU A 236 -5.79 -4.73 -17.78
CA GLU A 236 -5.99 -5.99 -18.52
C GLU A 236 -6.11 -7.19 -17.58
N PHE A 237 -5.36 -7.21 -16.46
CA PHE A 237 -5.54 -8.20 -15.40
C PHE A 237 -6.98 -8.22 -14.89
N TYR A 238 -7.52 -7.06 -14.45
CA TYR A 238 -8.89 -6.99 -13.93
C TYR A 238 -9.94 -7.30 -15.00
N ARG A 239 -9.68 -7.00 -16.28
CA ARG A 239 -10.57 -7.38 -17.39
C ARG A 239 -10.71 -8.90 -17.52
N ARG A 240 -9.65 -9.66 -17.23
CA ARG A 240 -9.64 -11.13 -17.29
C ARG A 240 -10.25 -11.78 -16.08
N CYS A 241 -10.42 -11.08 -14.95
CA CYS A 241 -10.78 -11.67 -13.68
C CYS A 241 -12.23 -11.39 -13.29
N HIS A 242 -13.06 -12.41 -13.22
CA HIS A 242 -14.40 -12.36 -12.60
C HIS A 242 -14.26 -12.35 -11.09
N ILE A 243 -13.31 -13.15 -10.57
CA ILE A 243 -12.95 -13.17 -9.17
C ILE A 243 -11.45 -12.91 -9.00
N VAL A 244 -11.10 -12.27 -7.90
CA VAL A 244 -9.71 -12.10 -7.43
C VAL A 244 -9.60 -12.82 -6.10
N LEU A 245 -8.80 -13.91 -6.09
CA LEU A 245 -8.49 -14.65 -4.87
C LEU A 245 -7.08 -14.27 -4.43
N GLN A 246 -6.93 -13.97 -3.15
CA GLN A 246 -5.66 -13.54 -2.55
C GLN A 246 -5.23 -14.50 -1.42
N PRO A 247 -4.99 -15.79 -1.70
CA PRO A 247 -4.48 -16.70 -0.68
C PRO A 247 -3.02 -16.34 -0.37
N THR A 248 -2.76 -16.02 0.89
CA THR A 248 -1.42 -15.72 1.39
C THR A 248 -1.20 -16.38 2.74
N ASP A 249 0.04 -16.77 3.06
CA ASP A 249 0.39 -17.28 4.38
C ASP A 249 0.70 -16.15 5.36
N THR A 250 0.85 -14.90 4.88
CA THR A 250 1.17 -13.74 5.69
C THR A 250 -0.05 -12.88 5.98
N THR A 251 0.00 -12.11 7.04
CA THR A 251 -1.04 -11.13 7.39
C THR A 251 -0.82 -9.85 6.59
N GLU A 252 -1.81 -9.46 5.79
CA GLU A 252 -1.82 -8.18 5.09
C GLU A 252 -2.25 -7.05 6.02
N ASN A 253 -1.59 -5.89 5.92
CA ASN A 253 -1.98 -4.73 6.73
C ASN A 253 -3.17 -3.99 6.11
N TRP A 254 -3.01 -3.49 4.87
CA TRP A 254 -4.04 -2.77 4.11
C TRP A 254 -3.85 -3.00 2.62
N PRO A 255 -4.24 -4.17 2.10
CA PRO A 255 -3.92 -4.58 0.74
C PRO A 255 -4.77 -3.84 -0.31
N ARG A 256 -4.18 -2.92 -1.03
CA ARG A 256 -4.82 -2.06 -2.03
C ARG A 256 -5.53 -2.84 -3.14
N VAL A 257 -4.97 -3.99 -3.52
CA VAL A 257 -5.55 -4.88 -4.54
C VAL A 257 -7.01 -5.25 -4.27
N GLY A 258 -7.45 -5.19 -3.00
CA GLY A 258 -8.86 -5.39 -2.64
C GLY A 258 -9.76 -4.30 -3.16
N PHE A 259 -9.37 -3.02 -2.96
CA PHE A 259 -10.13 -1.88 -3.50
C PHE A 259 -10.11 -1.85 -5.02
N GLU A 260 -8.98 -2.15 -5.62
CA GLU A 260 -8.79 -2.22 -7.06
C GLU A 260 -9.69 -3.27 -7.69
N ALA A 261 -9.76 -4.48 -7.10
CA ALA A 261 -10.65 -5.56 -7.52
C ALA A 261 -12.12 -5.15 -7.40
N MET A 262 -12.53 -4.63 -6.24
CA MET A 262 -13.91 -4.20 -6.00
C MET A 262 -14.34 -3.06 -6.95
N ALA A 263 -13.50 -2.04 -7.13
CA ALA A 263 -13.78 -0.93 -8.04
C ALA A 263 -13.91 -1.40 -9.50
N SER A 264 -13.05 -2.31 -9.93
CA SER A 264 -13.10 -2.92 -11.27
C SER A 264 -14.29 -3.87 -11.46
N GLY A 265 -15.05 -4.18 -10.40
CA GLY A 265 -16.19 -5.09 -10.42
C GLY A 265 -15.82 -6.57 -10.41
N SER A 266 -14.60 -6.93 -9.99
CA SER A 266 -14.23 -8.31 -9.69
C SER A 266 -14.68 -8.69 -8.29
N VAL A 267 -15.22 -9.90 -8.10
CA VAL A 267 -15.56 -10.41 -6.77
C VAL A 267 -14.26 -10.69 -6.02
N LEU A 268 -14.07 -10.06 -4.87
CA LEU A 268 -12.90 -10.28 -4.03
C LEU A 268 -13.14 -11.46 -3.09
N VAL A 269 -12.20 -12.40 -3.05
CA VAL A 269 -12.21 -13.56 -2.14
C VAL A 269 -10.88 -13.60 -1.39
N VAL A 270 -10.94 -13.53 -0.07
CA VAL A 270 -9.77 -13.40 0.81
C VAL A 270 -9.95 -14.23 2.08
N ASP A 271 -8.88 -14.42 2.83
CA ASP A 271 -8.97 -14.99 4.16
C ASP A 271 -9.37 -13.94 5.21
N ARG A 272 -9.90 -14.41 6.34
CA ARG A 272 -10.31 -13.54 7.45
C ARG A 272 -9.11 -13.20 8.33
N ARG A 273 -8.18 -12.38 7.83
CA ARG A 273 -6.98 -11.96 8.55
C ARG A 273 -6.59 -10.51 8.25
N GLY A 274 -6.05 -9.82 9.25
CA GLY A 274 -5.41 -8.51 9.11
C GLY A 274 -6.34 -7.44 8.55
N GLY A 275 -5.89 -6.73 7.51
CA GLY A 275 -6.64 -5.65 6.89
C GLY A 275 -7.90 -6.08 6.17
N TRP A 276 -7.98 -7.33 5.72
CA TRP A 276 -9.14 -7.87 5.04
C TRP A 276 -10.40 -7.79 5.91
N GLU A 277 -10.29 -8.07 7.23
CA GLU A 277 -11.43 -7.99 8.16
C GLU A 277 -12.03 -6.58 8.29
N GLN A 278 -11.24 -5.54 8.00
CA GLN A 278 -11.69 -4.15 8.06
C GLN A 278 -12.07 -3.59 6.69
N MET A 279 -11.72 -4.29 5.62
CA MET A 279 -11.96 -3.87 4.23
C MET A 279 -13.18 -4.57 3.62
N VAL A 280 -13.38 -5.85 3.93
CA VAL A 280 -14.40 -6.69 3.30
C VAL A 280 -15.57 -6.90 4.24
N GLU A 281 -16.78 -6.59 3.77
CA GLU A 281 -18.05 -6.97 4.38
C GLU A 281 -18.52 -8.26 3.70
N HIS A 282 -18.41 -9.39 4.43
CA HIS A 282 -18.69 -10.74 3.90
C HIS A 282 -20.07 -10.84 3.27
N GLY A 283 -20.13 -11.32 2.03
CA GLY A 283 -21.37 -11.48 1.26
C GLY A 283 -21.93 -10.18 0.65
N LYS A 284 -21.29 -9.01 0.90
CA LYS A 284 -21.69 -7.72 0.29
C LYS A 284 -20.60 -7.14 -0.62
N THR A 285 -19.38 -6.92 -0.08
CA THR A 285 -18.28 -6.32 -0.83
C THR A 285 -17.23 -7.35 -1.26
N GLY A 286 -17.36 -8.59 -0.78
CA GLY A 286 -16.49 -9.72 -1.09
C GLY A 286 -16.80 -10.91 -0.22
N TRP A 287 -15.95 -11.94 -0.29
CA TRP A 287 -16.09 -13.18 0.48
C TRP A 287 -14.83 -13.40 1.34
N MET A 288 -15.08 -13.83 2.59
CA MET A 288 -14.04 -14.19 3.56
C MET A 288 -14.27 -15.57 4.12
#